data_d4ee709116162587761f514c57e38225
#
_entry.id   d4ee709116162587761f514c57e38225
#
_cell.length_a   1.000
_cell.length_b   1.000
_cell.length_c   1.000
_cell.angle_alpha   90.00
_cell.angle_beta   90.00
_cell.angle_gamma   90.00
#
_symmetry.space_group_name_H-M   'P 1'
#
loop_
_entity.id
_entity.type
_entity.pdbx_description
1 polymer ?
#
loop_
_entity_poly.entity_id
_entity_poly.type
_entity_poly.pdbx_seq_one_letter_code
_entity_poly.pdbx_strand_id
1 'polypeptide(L)'
;QLALGGLWSADTYRRELDSPNSDLLGAIDPQGQLIGFGCAWAIVDECHITAIALRPEFQRQGLGQTLLWGLLSLARQRDMKRATLEVRPSNRAALSLYEKFGFQEAGRRKRYYADGEDAAILWLGKLDWPQFAPQLDRTRDDLRDRLAQHQWMWDGRVVAPSVGVGSPPSHALE
;
A
#
# COMPACT_ATOMS: atom_id res chain seq x y z
N GLN A 1 1.84 15.54 12.93
CA GLN A 1 0.85 15.58 11.81
C GLN A 1 1.59 15.14 10.58
N LEU A 2 1.43 13.87 10.18
CA LEU A 2 2.05 13.33 8.96
C LEU A 2 1.62 14.19 7.77
N ALA A 3 2.56 14.47 6.85
CA ALA A 3 2.41 15.34 5.69
C ALA A 3 1.44 14.78 4.62
N LEU A 4 0.25 14.39 5.01
CA LEU A 4 -0.79 13.78 4.19
C LEU A 4 -1.97 14.71 3.94
N GLY A 5 -1.71 16.03 3.97
CA GLY A 5 -2.69 17.00 3.50
C GLY A 5 -4.09 16.90 4.12
N GLY A 6 -4.22 16.43 5.37
CA GLY A 6 -5.50 16.40 6.08
C GLY A 6 -6.55 15.42 5.54
N LEU A 7 -6.17 14.49 4.64
CA LEU A 7 -7.12 13.57 3.98
C LEU A 7 -7.64 12.47 4.91
N TRP A 8 -6.92 12.12 5.98
CA TRP A 8 -7.28 11.02 6.87
C TRP A 8 -7.32 11.48 8.33
N SER A 9 -8.49 11.38 8.94
CA SER A 9 -8.68 11.58 10.38
C SER A 9 -8.25 10.32 11.17
N ALA A 10 -8.03 10.46 12.48
CA ALA A 10 -7.77 9.31 13.35
C ALA A 10 -8.87 8.24 13.26
N ASP A 11 -10.13 8.67 13.09
CA ASP A 11 -11.27 7.76 12.95
C ASP A 11 -11.28 7.05 11.59
N THR A 12 -10.72 7.66 10.54
CA THR A 12 -10.52 6.98 9.26
C THR A 12 -9.50 5.86 9.41
N TYR A 13 -8.35 6.13 10.05
CA TYR A 13 -7.35 5.09 10.32
C TYR A 13 -7.91 3.93 11.15
N ARG A 14 -8.70 4.22 12.20
CA ARG A 14 -9.33 3.16 13.01
C ARG A 14 -10.26 2.30 12.18
N ARG A 15 -11.12 2.90 11.36
CA ARG A 15 -12.02 2.15 10.47
C ARG A 15 -11.26 1.26 9.50
N GLU A 16 -10.14 1.71 8.96
CA GLU A 16 -9.30 0.88 8.09
C GLU A 16 -8.66 -0.28 8.86
N LEU A 17 -8.18 -0.05 10.08
CA LEU A 17 -7.60 -1.10 10.93
C LEU A 17 -8.64 -2.17 11.33
N ASP A 18 -9.89 -1.77 11.53
CA ASP A 18 -10.97 -2.67 11.94
C ASP A 18 -11.66 -3.37 10.75
N SER A 19 -11.37 -2.95 9.52
CA SER A 19 -11.99 -3.48 8.31
C SER A 19 -11.29 -4.76 7.83
N PRO A 20 -12.01 -5.88 7.70
CA PRO A 20 -11.43 -7.12 7.15
C PRO A 20 -11.08 -7.01 5.65
N ASN A 21 -11.60 -5.99 4.98
CA ASN A 21 -11.37 -5.72 3.56
C ASN A 21 -10.33 -4.64 3.32
N SER A 22 -9.66 -4.15 4.37
CA SER A 22 -8.59 -3.16 4.26
C SER A 22 -7.26 -3.77 4.68
N ASP A 23 -6.23 -3.53 3.87
CA ASP A 23 -4.84 -3.83 4.20
C ASP A 23 -4.11 -2.52 4.47
N LEU A 24 -3.69 -2.32 5.71
CA LEU A 24 -2.94 -1.15 6.14
C LEU A 24 -1.52 -1.54 6.57
N LEU A 25 -0.53 -1.03 5.85
CA LEU A 25 0.90 -1.26 6.11
C LEU A 25 1.55 0.00 6.67
N GLY A 26 2.35 -0.13 7.72
CA GLY A 26 3.19 0.94 8.26
C GLY A 26 4.66 0.72 7.92
N ALA A 27 5.36 1.78 7.52
CA ALA A 27 6.81 1.85 7.52
C ALA A 27 7.26 2.52 8.83
N ILE A 28 8.11 1.82 9.58
CA ILE A 28 8.56 2.26 10.92
C ILE A 28 10.08 2.36 10.89
N ASP A 29 10.62 3.43 11.45
CA ASP A 29 12.06 3.61 11.56
C ASP A 29 12.66 2.80 12.74
N PRO A 30 14.00 2.70 12.86
CA PRO A 30 14.65 1.99 13.95
C PRO A 30 14.33 2.55 15.36
N GLN A 31 13.81 3.76 15.45
CA GLN A 31 13.37 4.40 16.69
C GLN A 31 11.90 4.11 17.02
N GLY A 32 11.21 3.31 16.20
CA GLY A 32 9.81 2.95 16.38
C GLY A 32 8.82 4.02 15.90
N GLN A 33 9.27 5.03 15.14
CA GLN A 33 8.39 6.07 14.62
C GLN A 33 7.78 5.67 13.27
N LEU A 34 6.49 5.97 13.10
CA LEU A 34 5.82 5.79 11.82
C LEU A 34 6.30 6.87 10.83
N ILE A 35 6.97 6.44 9.76
CA ILE A 35 7.54 7.30 8.74
C ILE A 35 6.76 7.29 7.43
N GLY A 36 5.84 6.34 7.28
CA GLY A 36 4.97 6.23 6.12
C GLY A 36 3.97 5.10 6.25
N PHE A 37 3.04 5.03 5.32
CA PHE A 37 2.08 3.93 5.24
C PHE A 37 1.58 3.69 3.82
N GLY A 38 1.00 2.51 3.61
CA GLY A 38 0.24 2.13 2.44
C GLY A 38 -1.10 1.53 2.84
N CYS A 39 -2.15 1.81 2.08
CA CYS A 39 -3.47 1.25 2.30
C CYS A 39 -4.08 0.78 0.98
N ALA A 40 -4.78 -0.35 1.04
CA ALA A 40 -5.54 -0.88 -0.07
C ALA A 40 -6.82 -1.57 0.42
N TRP A 41 -7.84 -1.54 -0.41
CA TRP A 41 -9.10 -2.25 -0.18
C TRP A 41 -9.20 -3.48 -1.07
N ALA A 42 -9.66 -4.58 -0.49
CA ALA A 42 -10.02 -5.79 -1.20
C ALA A 42 -11.50 -5.71 -1.61
N ILE A 43 -11.76 -5.53 -2.89
CA ILE A 43 -13.13 -5.38 -3.44
C ILE A 43 -13.34 -6.49 -4.47
N VAL A 44 -14.09 -7.53 -4.11
CA VAL A 44 -14.34 -8.72 -4.93
C VAL A 44 -13.02 -9.39 -5.33
N ASP A 45 -12.50 -9.16 -6.53
CA ASP A 45 -11.24 -9.70 -7.06
C ASP A 45 -10.22 -8.59 -7.41
N GLU A 46 -10.46 -7.37 -6.88
CA GLU A 46 -9.65 -6.19 -7.14
C GLU A 46 -9.03 -5.63 -5.85
N CYS A 47 -7.75 -5.35 -5.88
CA CYS A 47 -7.03 -4.58 -4.88
C CYS A 47 -7.04 -3.11 -5.26
N HIS A 48 -7.82 -2.29 -4.58
CA HIS A 48 -7.87 -0.85 -4.81
C HIS A 48 -6.91 -0.13 -3.86
N ILE A 49 -5.78 0.34 -4.37
CA ILE A 49 -4.78 1.07 -3.60
C ILE A 49 -5.30 2.49 -3.35
N THR A 50 -5.60 2.79 -2.09
CA THR A 50 -6.22 4.06 -1.68
C THR A 50 -5.20 5.11 -1.26
N ALA A 51 -4.05 4.67 -0.72
CA ALA A 51 -2.99 5.58 -0.29
C ALA A 51 -1.62 4.91 -0.26
N ILE A 52 -0.60 5.64 -0.66
CA ILE A 52 0.81 5.40 -0.30
C ILE A 52 1.41 6.74 0.06
N ALA A 53 1.93 6.86 1.27
CA ALA A 53 2.47 8.11 1.76
C ALA A 53 3.71 7.88 2.62
N LEU A 54 4.67 8.78 2.47
CA LEU A 54 5.91 8.83 3.23
C LEU A 54 6.19 10.25 3.65
N ARG A 55 6.73 10.43 4.83
CA ARG A 55 7.26 11.73 5.26
C ARG A 55 8.36 12.16 4.27
N PRO A 56 8.42 13.47 3.90
CA PRO A 56 9.30 13.96 2.84
C PRO A 56 10.76 13.56 2.99
N GLU A 57 11.29 13.56 4.20
CA GLU A 57 12.67 13.22 4.53
C GLU A 57 13.03 11.75 4.28
N PHE A 58 12.03 10.87 4.16
CA PHE A 58 12.21 9.44 3.92
C PHE A 58 11.86 9.02 2.48
N GLN A 59 11.54 9.99 1.63
CA GLN A 59 11.25 9.72 0.23
C GLN A 59 12.52 9.41 -0.56
N ARG A 60 12.37 8.85 -1.78
CA ARG A 60 13.44 8.54 -2.73
C ARG A 60 14.45 7.46 -2.30
N GLN A 61 14.21 6.79 -1.18
CA GLN A 61 15.07 5.75 -0.60
C GLN A 61 14.59 4.32 -0.88
N GLY A 62 13.52 4.14 -1.65
CA GLY A 62 12.94 2.82 -1.94
C GLY A 62 11.71 2.47 -1.11
N LEU A 63 11.47 3.15 0.02
CA LEU A 63 10.39 2.82 0.97
C LEU A 63 8.98 2.85 0.35
N GLY A 64 8.69 3.77 -0.57
CA GLY A 64 7.40 3.79 -1.29
C GLY A 64 7.21 2.57 -2.20
N GLN A 65 8.30 2.09 -2.80
CA GLN A 65 8.27 0.86 -3.59
C GLN A 65 8.07 -0.36 -2.70
N THR A 66 8.64 -0.37 -1.50
CA THR A 66 8.47 -1.43 -0.51
C THR A 66 7.03 -1.51 0.00
N LEU A 67 6.41 -0.36 0.28
CA LEU A 67 4.98 -0.31 0.63
C LEU A 67 4.09 -0.84 -0.50
N LEU A 68 4.33 -0.42 -1.74
CA LEU A 68 3.58 -0.92 -2.89
C LEU A 68 3.79 -2.43 -3.11
N TRP A 69 5.03 -2.90 -3.00
CA TRP A 69 5.35 -4.32 -3.04
C TRP A 69 4.58 -5.10 -1.96
N GLY A 70 4.52 -4.57 -0.75
CA GLY A 70 3.80 -5.17 0.37
C GLY A 70 2.29 -5.29 0.10
N LEU A 71 1.66 -4.21 -0.39
CA LEU A 71 0.24 -4.22 -0.76
C LEU A 71 -0.06 -5.24 -1.87
N LEU A 72 0.78 -5.32 -2.90
CA LEU A 72 0.61 -6.30 -3.98
C LEU A 72 0.84 -7.74 -3.50
N SER A 73 1.73 -7.93 -2.54
CA SER A 73 1.95 -9.24 -1.91
C SER A 73 0.73 -9.68 -1.11
N LEU A 74 0.10 -8.78 -0.34
CA LEU A 74 -1.15 -9.04 0.38
C LEU A 74 -2.31 -9.27 -0.59
N ALA A 75 -2.43 -8.47 -1.64
CA ALA A 75 -3.44 -8.65 -2.68
C ALA A 75 -3.36 -10.06 -3.28
N ARG A 76 -2.14 -10.54 -3.56
CA ARG A 76 -1.93 -11.88 -4.07
C ARG A 76 -2.30 -12.98 -3.05
N GLN A 77 -2.00 -12.77 -1.77
CA GLN A 77 -2.41 -13.70 -0.69
C GLN A 77 -3.94 -13.80 -0.55
N ARG A 78 -4.66 -12.76 -0.97
CA ARG A 78 -6.14 -12.71 -1.03
C ARG A 78 -6.71 -13.17 -2.37
N ASP A 79 -5.89 -13.76 -3.26
CA ASP A 79 -6.29 -14.22 -4.60
C ASP A 79 -6.88 -13.12 -5.49
N MET A 80 -6.46 -11.85 -5.30
CA MET A 80 -6.86 -10.74 -6.15
C MET A 80 -6.28 -10.92 -7.55
N LYS A 81 -7.07 -10.59 -8.57
CA LYS A 81 -6.68 -10.73 -9.98
C LYS A 81 -6.02 -9.48 -10.54
N ARG A 82 -6.34 -8.32 -9.97
CA ARG A 82 -5.86 -7.02 -10.44
C ARG A 82 -5.71 -6.03 -9.30
N ALA A 83 -4.90 -5.00 -9.53
CA ALA A 83 -4.80 -3.83 -8.67
C ALA A 83 -5.15 -2.57 -9.46
N THR A 84 -5.80 -1.62 -8.80
CA THR A 84 -6.18 -0.33 -9.37
C THR A 84 -5.87 0.81 -8.41
N LEU A 85 -5.77 2.01 -8.94
CA LEU A 85 -5.62 3.24 -8.15
C LEU A 85 -5.98 4.47 -8.98
N GLU A 86 -6.28 5.58 -8.30
CA GLU A 86 -6.32 6.90 -8.88
C GLU A 86 -5.11 7.73 -8.45
N VAL A 87 -4.51 8.43 -9.41
CA VAL A 87 -3.33 9.27 -9.17
C VAL A 87 -3.43 10.58 -9.96
N ARG A 88 -2.94 11.67 -9.36
CA ARG A 88 -2.82 12.95 -10.08
C ARG A 88 -1.83 12.83 -11.24
N PRO A 89 -2.17 13.24 -12.46
CA PRO A 89 -1.22 13.30 -13.57
C PRO A 89 -0.02 14.21 -13.30
N SER A 90 -0.19 15.22 -12.43
CA SER A 90 0.90 16.10 -11.95
C SER A 90 1.88 15.39 -11.02
N ASN A 91 1.47 14.29 -10.34
CA ASN A 91 2.32 13.56 -9.41
C ASN A 91 3.27 12.60 -10.13
N ARG A 92 4.29 13.17 -10.79
CA ARG A 92 5.29 12.41 -11.57
C ARG A 92 6.03 11.36 -10.77
N ALA A 93 6.28 11.62 -9.48
CA ALA A 93 6.96 10.68 -8.60
C ALA A 93 6.12 9.42 -8.36
N ALA A 94 4.83 9.58 -8.12
CA ALA A 94 3.90 8.46 -7.94
C ALA A 94 3.69 7.70 -9.26
N LEU A 95 3.51 8.39 -10.38
CA LEU A 95 3.40 7.73 -11.70
C LEU A 95 4.62 6.85 -11.98
N SER A 96 5.84 7.39 -11.80
CA SER A 96 7.07 6.61 -11.98
C SER A 96 7.19 5.43 -11.02
N LEU A 97 6.65 5.54 -9.80
CA LEU A 97 6.57 4.43 -8.86
C LEU A 97 5.69 3.31 -9.41
N TYR A 98 4.48 3.63 -9.85
CA TYR A 98 3.51 2.65 -10.35
C TYR A 98 3.93 2.02 -11.67
N GLU A 99 4.49 2.79 -12.60
CA GLU A 99 5.03 2.30 -13.88
C GLU A 99 6.10 1.21 -13.68
N LYS A 100 6.98 1.34 -12.68
CA LYS A 100 8.00 0.33 -12.35
C LYS A 100 7.41 -1.03 -11.95
N PHE A 101 6.20 -1.04 -11.43
CA PHE A 101 5.48 -2.27 -11.08
C PHE A 101 4.59 -2.78 -12.21
N GLY A 102 4.58 -2.08 -13.34
CA GLY A 102 3.82 -2.48 -14.53
C GLY A 102 2.39 -1.95 -14.58
N PHE A 103 2.02 -1.00 -13.73
CA PHE A 103 0.74 -0.31 -13.85
C PHE A 103 0.69 0.48 -15.16
N GLN A 104 -0.47 0.46 -15.80
CA GLN A 104 -0.75 1.17 -17.04
C GLN A 104 -1.99 2.05 -16.89
N GLU A 105 -2.01 3.21 -17.58
CA GLU A 105 -3.18 4.07 -17.58
C GLU A 105 -4.32 3.38 -18.35
N ALA A 106 -5.45 3.19 -17.66
CA ALA A 106 -6.66 2.57 -18.19
C ALA A 106 -7.77 3.59 -18.48
N GLY A 107 -7.64 4.80 -17.95
CA GLY A 107 -8.63 5.86 -18.13
C GLY A 107 -8.39 7.08 -17.28
N ARG A 108 -9.35 7.99 -17.28
CA ARG A 108 -9.29 9.22 -16.47
C ARG A 108 -10.65 9.55 -15.88
N ARG A 109 -10.66 10.08 -14.64
CA ARG A 109 -11.81 10.72 -14.02
C ARG A 109 -11.62 12.23 -14.09
N LYS A 110 -12.50 12.90 -14.81
CA LYS A 110 -12.45 14.36 -14.96
C LYS A 110 -12.81 15.05 -13.65
N ARG A 111 -12.05 16.10 -13.30
CA ARG A 111 -12.29 16.97 -12.14
C ARG A 111 -12.44 16.17 -10.84
N TYR A 112 -11.60 15.16 -10.66
CA TYR A 112 -11.69 14.24 -9.52
C TYR A 112 -11.25 14.87 -8.21
N TYR A 113 -10.19 15.69 -8.26
CA TYR A 113 -9.66 16.35 -7.09
C TYR A 113 -10.35 17.69 -6.83
N ALA A 114 -10.33 18.16 -5.57
CA ALA A 114 -11.03 19.37 -5.14
C ALA A 114 -10.58 20.66 -5.87
N ASP A 115 -9.34 20.67 -6.38
CA ASP A 115 -8.77 21.76 -7.19
C ASP A 115 -9.13 21.66 -8.68
N GLY A 116 -9.94 20.64 -9.06
CA GLY A 116 -10.37 20.41 -10.43
C GLY A 116 -9.40 19.61 -11.29
N GLU A 117 -8.27 19.15 -10.74
CA GLU A 117 -7.38 18.25 -11.50
C GLU A 117 -8.06 16.89 -11.75
N ASP A 118 -7.79 16.33 -12.93
CA ASP A 118 -8.24 14.98 -13.28
C ASP A 118 -7.47 13.93 -12.46
N ALA A 119 -8.01 12.72 -12.33
CA ALA A 119 -7.26 11.56 -11.90
C ALA A 119 -6.97 10.63 -13.09
N ALA A 120 -5.74 10.18 -13.23
CA ALA A 120 -5.41 9.02 -14.04
C ALA A 120 -5.81 7.76 -13.26
N ILE A 121 -6.51 6.85 -13.92
CA ILE A 121 -6.84 5.53 -13.38
C ILE A 121 -5.76 4.58 -13.89
N LEU A 122 -5.02 3.97 -12.97
CA LEU A 122 -3.99 3.00 -13.31
C LEU A 122 -4.44 1.58 -12.96
N TRP A 123 -4.11 0.64 -13.83
CA TRP A 123 -4.39 -0.78 -13.66
C TRP A 123 -3.13 -1.63 -13.77
N LEU A 124 -3.09 -2.66 -12.92
CA LEU A 124 -2.16 -3.78 -13.00
C LEU A 124 -2.97 -5.07 -12.94
N GLY A 125 -3.03 -5.80 -14.03
CA GLY A 125 -3.70 -7.10 -14.11
C GLY A 125 -2.77 -8.28 -13.83
N LYS A 126 -3.35 -9.50 -13.86
CA LYS A 126 -2.58 -10.76 -13.84
C LYS A 126 -1.84 -11.04 -12.52
N LEU A 127 -2.36 -10.52 -11.38
CA LEU A 127 -1.77 -10.79 -10.08
C LEU A 127 -1.84 -12.28 -9.70
N ASP A 128 -2.88 -12.98 -10.15
CA ASP A 128 -3.11 -14.42 -9.96
C ASP A 128 -2.29 -15.31 -10.90
N TRP A 129 -1.61 -14.75 -11.90
CA TRP A 129 -0.83 -15.53 -12.85
C TRP A 129 0.44 -16.11 -12.21
N PRO A 130 0.85 -17.33 -12.59
CA PRO A 130 2.04 -17.98 -12.02
C PRO A 130 3.32 -17.17 -12.16
N GLN A 131 3.45 -16.36 -13.21
CA GLN A 131 4.64 -15.52 -13.47
C GLN A 131 4.74 -14.30 -12.54
N PHE A 132 3.63 -13.86 -11.96
CA PHE A 132 3.63 -12.67 -11.11
C PHE A 132 4.38 -12.88 -9.77
N ALA A 133 4.29 -14.08 -9.19
CA ALA A 133 5.02 -14.40 -7.96
C ALA A 133 6.54 -14.29 -8.11
N PRO A 134 7.18 -14.95 -9.09
CA PRO A 134 8.61 -14.78 -9.33
C PRO A 134 9.03 -13.34 -9.65
N GLN A 135 8.14 -12.54 -10.24
CA GLN A 135 8.40 -11.12 -10.48
C GLN A 135 8.43 -10.35 -9.17
N LEU A 136 7.45 -10.57 -8.27
CA LEU A 136 7.45 -9.96 -6.94
C LEU A 136 8.66 -10.37 -6.11
N ASP A 137 9.09 -11.63 -6.19
CA ASP A 137 10.28 -12.12 -5.48
C ASP A 137 11.55 -11.39 -5.95
N ARG A 138 11.74 -11.24 -7.24
CA ARG A 138 12.87 -10.45 -7.79
C ARG A 138 12.82 -9.00 -7.33
N THR A 139 11.63 -8.39 -7.41
CA THR A 139 11.44 -7.02 -6.93
C THR A 139 11.75 -6.87 -5.44
N ARG A 140 11.39 -7.87 -4.61
CA ARG A 140 11.76 -7.90 -3.18
C ARG A 140 13.27 -7.86 -2.98
N ASP A 141 13.99 -8.70 -3.73
CA ASP A 141 15.44 -8.81 -3.59
C ASP A 141 16.15 -7.50 -4.02
N ASP A 142 15.73 -6.91 -5.14
CA ASP A 142 16.19 -5.59 -5.60
C ASP A 142 15.90 -4.48 -4.59
N LEU A 143 14.71 -4.51 -3.97
CA LEU A 143 14.31 -3.53 -2.95
C LEU A 143 15.14 -3.69 -1.67
N ARG A 144 15.40 -4.90 -1.24
CA ARG A 144 16.25 -5.17 -0.07
C ARG A 144 17.65 -4.59 -0.26
N ASP A 145 18.26 -4.83 -1.43
CA ASP A 145 19.58 -4.32 -1.75
C ASP A 145 19.59 -2.78 -1.81
N ARG A 146 18.56 -2.19 -2.39
CA ARG A 146 18.39 -0.73 -2.45
C ARG A 146 18.21 -0.12 -1.07
N LEU A 147 17.39 -0.72 -0.21
CA LEU A 147 17.17 -0.26 1.16
C LEU A 147 18.45 -0.32 1.98
N ALA A 148 19.24 -1.39 1.83
CA ALA A 148 20.53 -1.53 2.49
C ALA A 148 21.52 -0.41 2.13
N GLN A 149 21.52 0.11 0.89
CA GLN A 149 22.31 1.27 0.48
C GLN A 149 21.95 2.56 1.23
N HIS A 150 20.72 2.65 1.75
CA HIS A 150 20.22 3.75 2.58
C HIS A 150 20.21 3.39 4.08
N GLN A 151 20.93 2.33 4.49
CA GLN A 151 21.03 1.84 5.87
C GLN A 151 19.69 1.37 6.48
N TRP A 152 18.69 1.05 5.63
CA TRP A 152 17.47 0.41 6.06
C TRP A 152 17.62 -1.10 6.14
N MET A 153 17.18 -1.69 7.26
CA MET A 153 17.09 -3.14 7.40
C MET A 153 15.67 -3.60 7.14
N TRP A 154 15.49 -4.45 6.14
CA TRP A 154 14.21 -5.07 5.84
C TRP A 154 14.42 -6.55 5.52
N ASP A 155 13.71 -7.41 6.22
CA ASP A 155 13.83 -8.87 6.08
C ASP A 155 13.05 -9.45 4.88
N GLY A 156 12.42 -8.60 4.08
CA GLY A 156 11.64 -9.01 2.91
C GLY A 156 10.26 -9.56 3.25
N ARG A 157 9.75 -9.33 4.46
CA ARG A 157 8.43 -9.78 4.89
C ARG A 157 7.47 -8.62 5.10
N VAL A 158 6.19 -8.90 4.87
CA VAL A 158 5.08 -8.08 5.35
C VAL A 158 4.57 -8.73 6.63
N VAL A 159 4.63 -7.99 7.73
CA VAL A 159 3.99 -8.42 8.97
C VAL A 159 2.57 -7.86 8.94
N ALA A 160 1.58 -8.70 8.61
CA ALA A 160 0.18 -8.34 8.80
C ALA A 160 -0.09 -8.25 10.31
N PRO A 161 -0.88 -7.27 10.78
CA PRO A 161 -1.33 -7.28 12.16
C PRO A 161 -2.05 -8.61 12.40
N SER A 162 -1.59 -9.36 13.39
CA SER A 162 -2.34 -10.51 13.88
C SER A 162 -3.67 -9.96 14.39
N VAL A 163 -4.77 -10.24 13.68
CA VAL A 163 -6.10 -10.03 14.20
C VAL A 163 -6.19 -10.92 15.43
N GLY A 164 -6.01 -10.31 16.60
CA GLY A 164 -6.25 -10.99 17.85
C GLY A 164 -7.71 -11.42 17.85
N VAL A 165 -7.94 -12.72 17.69
CA VAL A 165 -9.23 -13.32 17.99
C VAL A 165 -9.39 -13.11 19.50
N GLY A 166 -10.02 -11.99 19.85
CA GLY A 166 -10.44 -11.73 21.21
C GLY A 166 -11.34 -12.87 21.63
N SER A 167 -10.89 -13.67 22.58
CA SER A 167 -11.74 -14.66 23.23
C SER A 167 -13.00 -13.94 23.71
N PRO A 168 -14.20 -14.47 23.43
CA PRO A 168 -15.43 -13.86 23.94
C PRO A 168 -15.37 -13.82 25.47
N PRO A 169 -15.87 -12.75 26.11
CA PRO A 169 -15.91 -12.68 27.56
C PRO A 169 -16.75 -13.84 28.06
N SER A 170 -16.16 -14.64 28.96
CA SER A 170 -16.89 -15.66 29.71
C SER A 170 -17.94 -14.93 30.57
N HIS A 171 -19.19 -14.95 30.15
CA HIS A 171 -20.29 -14.66 31.06
C HIS A 171 -20.36 -15.82 32.06
N ALA A 172 -19.81 -15.58 33.24
CA ALA A 172 -20.17 -16.39 34.42
C ALA A 172 -21.65 -16.14 34.72
N LEU A 173 -22.41 -17.20 34.67
CA LEU A 173 -23.75 -17.28 35.24
C LEU A 173 -23.57 -17.36 36.77
N GLU A 174 -24.03 -16.36 37.47
CA GLU A 174 -24.64 -16.49 38.82
C GLU A 174 -25.85 -15.54 38.91
#